data_1d552f5b7e86029a9ee83b2c87ee4275
#
_entry.id   1d552f5b7e86029a9ee83b2c87ee4275
#
_cell.length_a   1.000
_cell.length_b   1.000
_cell.length_c   1.000
_cell.angle_alpha   90.00
_cell.angle_beta   90.00
_cell.angle_gamma   90.00
#
_symmetry.space_group_name_H-M   'P 1'
#
loop_
_entity.id
_entity.type
_entity.pdbx_description
1 polymer ?
#
loop_
_entity_poly.entity_id
_entity_poly.type
_entity_poly.pdbx_seq_one_letter_code
_entity_poly.pdbx_strand_id
1 'polypeptide(L)'
;MFEVGDKVVHPHHGAGVVTRRESRTVLGEEREYLTIHIPLTDLLLNVPADGAEAVGVRRVIGEAVLEDLARTLTAGDIELEGNWNRRFRRNRDKIKTGDVFEIAEVIRHLAVRDHGRGLSSGERQLYAQAKRLLASEVQYARGTDEDEALIWIEGVIESVSYAQVAEAAHLE
;
A
#
# COMPACT_ATOMS: atom_id res chain seq x y z
N MET A 1 20.32 -0.22 7.55
CA MET A 1 20.74 1.18 7.31
C MET A 1 20.39 1.55 5.87
N PHE A 2 19.83 2.74 5.63
CA PHE A 2 19.41 3.21 4.29
C PHE A 2 20.42 4.24 3.76
N GLU A 3 20.67 4.20 2.44
CA GLU A 3 21.57 5.08 1.73
C GLU A 3 20.82 5.92 0.67
N VAL A 4 21.44 7.00 0.22
CA VAL A 4 20.92 7.82 -0.89
C VAL A 4 20.74 6.96 -2.12
N GLY A 5 19.55 7.03 -2.73
CA GLY A 5 19.12 6.20 -3.86
C GLY A 5 18.33 4.95 -3.46
N ASP A 6 18.31 4.57 -2.18
CA ASP A 6 17.47 3.46 -1.72
C ASP A 6 15.99 3.77 -1.91
N LYS A 7 15.28 2.76 -2.41
CA LYS A 7 13.82 2.79 -2.56
C LYS A 7 13.18 2.22 -1.30
N VAL A 8 12.38 3.03 -0.65
CA VAL A 8 11.82 2.74 0.68
C VAL A 8 10.32 3.01 0.71
N VAL A 9 9.64 2.42 1.68
CA VAL A 9 8.22 2.65 1.97
C VAL A 9 8.09 3.26 3.36
N HIS A 10 7.34 4.35 3.45
CA HIS A 10 6.86 4.88 4.72
C HIS A 10 5.41 4.41 4.94
N PRO A 11 5.04 3.86 6.11
CA PRO A 11 3.74 3.22 6.34
C PRO A 11 2.52 4.07 5.99
N HIS A 12 2.62 5.39 6.23
CA HIS A 12 1.50 6.31 6.04
C HIS A 12 1.52 7.08 4.72
N HIS A 13 2.67 7.11 4.03
CA HIS A 13 2.86 7.98 2.86
C HIS A 13 3.12 7.23 1.57
N GLY A 14 3.45 5.93 1.65
CA GLY A 14 3.78 5.12 0.48
C GLY A 14 5.26 5.07 0.16
N ALA A 15 5.57 4.65 -1.06
CA ALA A 15 6.94 4.43 -1.50
C ALA A 15 7.61 5.71 -2.00
N GLY A 16 8.91 5.77 -1.81
CA GLY A 16 9.75 6.88 -2.23
C GLY A 16 11.23 6.52 -2.31
N VAL A 17 12.05 7.54 -2.50
CA VAL A 17 13.50 7.39 -2.64
C VAL A 17 14.20 8.24 -1.59
N VAL A 18 15.24 7.70 -0.98
CA VAL A 18 16.16 8.48 -0.14
C VAL A 18 16.97 9.41 -1.02
N THR A 19 16.74 10.71 -0.90
CA THR A 19 17.38 11.74 -1.74
C THR A 19 18.57 12.39 -1.08
N ARG A 20 18.64 12.37 0.26
CA ARG A 20 19.71 12.99 1.03
C ARG A 20 19.93 12.26 2.34
N ARG A 21 21.19 12.27 2.78
CA ARG A 21 21.62 11.88 4.12
C ARG A 21 22.54 12.98 4.64
N GLU A 22 22.21 13.54 5.79
CA GLU A 22 22.96 14.66 6.37
C GLU A 22 22.96 14.63 7.89
N SER A 23 24.07 15.08 8.49
CA SER A 23 24.14 15.32 9.93
C SER A 23 23.50 16.66 10.29
N ARG A 24 22.70 16.67 11.33
CA ARG A 24 22.11 17.88 11.91
C ARG A 24 22.32 17.88 13.42
N THR A 25 22.59 19.06 13.97
CA THR A 25 22.64 19.25 15.41
C THR A 25 21.23 19.54 15.92
N VAL A 26 20.68 18.64 16.73
CA VAL A 26 19.36 18.78 17.35
C VAL A 26 19.53 18.66 18.87
N LEU A 27 19.12 19.71 19.59
CA LEU A 27 19.25 19.80 21.05
C LEU A 27 20.68 19.58 21.58
N GLY A 28 21.68 20.01 20.80
CA GLY A 28 23.11 19.87 21.15
C GLY A 28 23.73 18.53 20.81
N GLU A 29 22.97 17.56 20.26
CA GLU A 29 23.47 16.28 19.78
C GLU A 29 23.52 16.24 18.26
N GLU A 30 24.60 15.70 17.71
CA GLU A 30 24.74 15.47 16.28
C GLU A 30 24.02 14.17 15.91
N ARG A 31 23.06 14.24 15.00
CA ARG A 31 22.29 13.10 14.50
C ARG A 31 22.20 13.10 12.99
N GLU A 32 22.28 11.92 12.40
CA GLU A 32 22.05 11.75 10.96
C GLU A 32 20.56 11.68 10.64
N TYR A 33 20.17 12.36 9.57
CA TYR A 33 18.82 12.37 9.02
C TYR A 33 18.82 11.92 7.57
N LEU A 34 17.78 11.17 7.21
CA LEU A 34 17.46 10.81 5.85
C LEU A 34 16.33 11.72 5.36
N THR A 35 16.48 12.26 4.15
CA THR A 35 15.38 12.91 3.43
C THR A 35 14.83 11.91 2.42
N ILE A 36 13.55 11.58 2.53
CA ILE A 36 12.84 10.67 1.62
C ILE A 36 11.86 11.50 0.81
N HIS A 37 11.96 11.45 -0.51
CA HIS A 37 10.97 12.03 -1.41
C HIS A 37 9.90 11.00 -1.72
N ILE A 38 8.64 11.32 -1.43
CA ILE A 38 7.46 10.51 -1.70
C ILE A 38 6.70 11.12 -2.88
N PRO A 39 6.82 10.58 -4.11
CA PRO A 39 6.19 11.18 -5.29
C PRO A 39 4.66 11.25 -5.21
N LEU A 40 4.02 10.24 -4.60
CA LEU A 40 2.56 10.14 -4.47
C LEU A 40 1.90 11.39 -3.87
N THR A 41 2.57 12.04 -2.93
CA THR A 41 2.09 13.24 -2.21
C THR A 41 3.01 14.44 -2.39
N ASP A 42 4.08 14.29 -3.17
CA ASP A 42 5.16 15.27 -3.33
C ASP A 42 5.75 15.76 -1.99
N LEU A 43 5.84 14.84 -1.03
CA LEU A 43 6.38 15.13 0.30
C LEU A 43 7.88 14.84 0.38
N LEU A 44 8.58 15.69 1.12
CA LEU A 44 9.93 15.45 1.60
C LEU A 44 9.87 15.14 3.09
N LEU A 45 10.09 13.89 3.46
CA LEU A 45 10.10 13.42 4.85
C LEU A 45 11.52 13.40 5.38
N ASN A 46 11.73 13.97 6.56
CA ASN A 46 12.98 13.86 7.28
C ASN A 46 12.82 12.90 8.46
N VAL A 47 13.56 11.80 8.43
CA VAL A 47 13.54 10.78 9.49
C VAL A 47 14.95 10.58 10.04
N PRO A 48 15.12 10.38 11.36
CA PRO A 48 16.42 10.01 11.92
C PRO A 48 16.90 8.71 11.30
N ALA A 49 18.16 8.64 10.86
CA ALA A 49 18.70 7.48 10.15
C ALA A 49 18.76 6.23 11.05
N ASP A 50 19.05 6.42 12.33
CA ASP A 50 19.11 5.40 13.36
C ASP A 50 17.73 4.92 13.84
N GLY A 51 16.69 5.69 13.59
CA GLY A 51 15.30 5.39 13.97
C GLY A 51 14.37 5.06 12.81
N ALA A 52 14.84 5.09 11.56
CA ALA A 52 13.98 4.94 10.39
C ALA A 52 13.20 3.62 10.38
N GLU A 53 13.83 2.50 10.70
CA GLU A 53 13.15 1.20 10.79
C GLU A 53 12.16 1.14 11.97
N ALA A 54 12.45 1.80 13.06
CA ALA A 54 11.57 1.85 14.24
C ALA A 54 10.26 2.62 13.96
N VAL A 55 10.28 3.60 13.05
CA VAL A 55 9.07 4.29 12.59
C VAL A 55 8.40 3.59 11.39
N GLY A 56 8.85 2.39 11.05
CA GLY A 56 8.26 1.52 10.04
C GLY A 56 8.76 1.75 8.61
N VAL A 57 9.80 2.54 8.40
CA VAL A 57 10.43 2.65 7.08
C VAL A 57 11.11 1.32 6.74
N ARG A 58 10.80 0.78 5.58
CA ARG A 58 11.35 -0.48 5.06
C ARG A 58 11.74 -0.35 3.59
N ARG A 59 12.50 -1.28 3.07
CA ARG A 59 12.75 -1.36 1.63
C ARG A 59 11.48 -1.73 0.87
N VAL A 60 11.35 -1.27 -0.38
CA VAL A 60 10.30 -1.72 -1.28
C VAL A 60 10.43 -3.21 -1.56
N ILE A 61 9.31 -3.86 -1.92
CA ILE A 61 9.32 -5.27 -2.34
C ILE A 61 10.14 -5.44 -3.62
N GLY A 62 10.71 -6.64 -3.77
CA GLY A 62 11.36 -7.06 -5.01
C GLY A 62 10.37 -7.69 -6.00
N GLU A 63 10.81 -7.87 -7.25
CA GLU A 63 10.02 -8.49 -8.32
C GLU A 63 9.50 -9.88 -7.94
N ALA A 64 10.28 -10.68 -7.21
CA ALA A 64 9.90 -12.02 -6.76
C ALA A 64 8.62 -12.07 -5.91
N VAL A 65 8.24 -10.95 -5.26
CA VAL A 65 7.04 -10.86 -4.42
C VAL A 65 5.77 -10.59 -5.23
N LEU A 66 5.89 -10.12 -6.48
CA LEU A 66 4.75 -9.71 -7.30
C LEU A 66 3.76 -10.84 -7.58
N GLU A 67 4.25 -12.07 -7.73
CA GLU A 67 3.36 -13.22 -7.93
C GLU A 67 2.53 -13.55 -6.69
N ASP A 68 3.13 -13.50 -5.50
CA ASP A 68 2.42 -13.69 -4.25
C ASP A 68 1.41 -12.56 -4.00
N LEU A 69 1.78 -11.34 -4.38
CA LEU A 69 0.90 -10.18 -4.31
C LEU A 69 -0.32 -10.34 -5.23
N ALA A 70 -0.11 -10.78 -6.47
CA ALA A 70 -1.19 -11.07 -7.41
C ALA A 70 -2.13 -12.17 -6.89
N ARG A 71 -1.57 -13.23 -6.27
CA ARG A 71 -2.37 -14.27 -5.61
C ARG A 71 -3.21 -13.72 -4.46
N THR A 72 -2.67 -12.82 -3.65
CA THR A 72 -3.41 -12.17 -2.57
C THR A 72 -4.57 -11.31 -3.12
N LEU A 73 -4.33 -10.55 -4.19
CA LEU A 73 -5.36 -9.74 -4.84
C LEU A 73 -6.52 -10.58 -5.44
N THR A 74 -6.26 -11.82 -5.84
CA THR A 74 -7.22 -12.70 -6.53
C THR A 74 -7.74 -13.86 -5.69
N ALA A 75 -7.32 -14.01 -4.44
CA ALA A 75 -7.76 -15.10 -3.58
C ALA A 75 -9.28 -15.11 -3.37
N GLY A 76 -9.89 -16.30 -3.50
CA GLY A 76 -11.35 -16.45 -3.49
C GLY A 76 -11.99 -16.58 -2.10
N ASP A 77 -11.20 -16.83 -1.06
CA ASP A 77 -11.65 -16.97 0.33
C ASP A 77 -11.85 -15.60 0.99
N ILE A 78 -13.00 -15.01 0.78
CA ILE A 78 -13.32 -13.69 1.31
C ILE A 78 -14.40 -13.82 2.37
N GLU A 79 -14.02 -13.54 3.60
CA GLU A 79 -14.96 -13.34 4.68
C GLU A 79 -15.32 -11.85 4.75
N LEU A 80 -16.50 -11.48 4.28
CA LEU A 80 -16.99 -10.11 4.31
C LEU A 80 -17.63 -9.80 5.66
N GLU A 81 -17.06 -8.88 6.40
CA GLU A 81 -17.67 -8.33 7.62
C GLU A 81 -18.96 -7.56 7.26
N GLY A 82 -20.11 -8.00 7.76
CA GLY A 82 -21.42 -7.40 7.46
C GLY A 82 -21.60 -5.99 8.05
N ASN A 83 -21.03 -5.72 9.23
CA ASN A 83 -21.15 -4.41 9.88
C ASN A 83 -20.22 -3.38 9.23
N TRP A 84 -20.82 -2.31 8.65
CA TRP A 84 -20.09 -1.26 7.94
C TRP A 84 -19.01 -0.58 8.80
N ASN A 85 -19.33 -0.18 10.03
CA ASN A 85 -18.38 0.52 10.89
C ASN A 85 -17.16 -0.35 11.22
N ARG A 86 -17.40 -1.64 11.50
CA ARG A 86 -16.36 -2.60 11.83
C ARG A 86 -15.49 -2.89 10.61
N ARG A 87 -16.10 -3.10 9.45
CA ARG A 87 -15.42 -3.32 8.18
C ARG A 87 -14.57 -2.12 7.78
N PHE A 88 -15.11 -0.92 7.82
CA PHE A 88 -14.40 0.31 7.48
C PHE A 88 -13.19 0.55 8.39
N ARG A 89 -13.35 0.38 9.69
CA ARG A 89 -12.27 0.50 10.66
C ARG A 89 -11.18 -0.54 10.41
N ARG A 90 -11.54 -1.80 10.20
CA ARG A 90 -10.59 -2.89 9.92
C ARG A 90 -9.76 -2.60 8.66
N ASN A 91 -10.41 -2.20 7.57
CA ASN A 91 -9.72 -1.86 6.33
C ASN A 91 -8.78 -0.67 6.51
N ARG A 92 -9.22 0.36 7.20
CA ARG A 92 -8.40 1.53 7.50
C ARG A 92 -7.17 1.18 8.35
N ASP A 93 -7.34 0.33 9.35
CA ASP A 93 -6.24 -0.10 10.23
C ASP A 93 -5.22 -0.94 9.46
N LYS A 94 -5.66 -1.81 8.56
CA LYS A 94 -4.79 -2.57 7.66
C LYS A 94 -3.95 -1.67 6.75
N ILE A 95 -4.53 -0.64 6.15
CA ILE A 95 -3.80 0.33 5.32
C ILE A 95 -2.71 1.03 6.13
N LYS A 96 -2.96 1.38 7.39
CA LYS A 96 -2.00 2.04 8.27
C LYS A 96 -0.77 1.22 8.62
N THR A 97 -0.83 -0.10 8.48
CA THR A 97 0.34 -0.96 8.72
C THR A 97 1.46 -0.73 7.71
N GLY A 98 1.13 -0.25 6.51
CA GLY A 98 2.07 -0.13 5.40
C GLY A 98 2.53 -1.46 4.83
N ASP A 99 1.96 -2.58 5.29
CA ASP A 99 2.25 -3.91 4.74
C ASP A 99 1.54 -4.10 3.39
N VAL A 100 2.30 -4.52 2.39
CA VAL A 100 1.83 -4.66 1.01
C VAL A 100 0.71 -5.69 0.87
N PHE A 101 0.76 -6.79 1.63
CA PHE A 101 -0.26 -7.84 1.60
C PHE A 101 -1.54 -7.41 2.33
N GLU A 102 -1.42 -6.70 3.44
CA GLU A 102 -2.56 -6.12 4.16
C GLU A 102 -3.31 -5.12 3.27
N ILE A 103 -2.59 -4.26 2.53
CA ILE A 103 -3.17 -3.33 1.57
C ILE A 103 -3.84 -4.08 0.42
N ALA A 104 -3.21 -5.14 -0.10
CA ALA A 104 -3.79 -5.98 -1.16
C ALA A 104 -5.09 -6.67 -0.72
N GLU A 105 -5.16 -7.14 0.52
CA GLU A 105 -6.40 -7.71 1.07
C GLU A 105 -7.53 -6.67 1.14
N VAL A 106 -7.23 -5.44 1.55
CA VAL A 106 -8.22 -4.35 1.56
C VAL A 106 -8.73 -4.08 0.14
N ILE A 107 -7.84 -4.02 -0.84
CA ILE A 107 -8.20 -3.84 -2.26
C ILE A 107 -9.12 -4.96 -2.72
N ARG A 108 -8.78 -6.22 -2.42
CA ARG A 108 -9.57 -7.40 -2.77
C ARG A 108 -10.97 -7.35 -2.16
N HIS A 109 -11.09 -7.08 -0.86
CA HIS A 109 -12.36 -6.98 -0.17
C HIS A 109 -13.25 -5.89 -0.75
N LEU A 110 -12.69 -4.72 -1.04
CA LEU A 110 -13.44 -3.62 -1.61
C LEU A 110 -13.81 -3.86 -3.07
N ALA A 111 -12.94 -4.50 -3.87
CA ALA A 111 -13.25 -4.88 -5.25
C ALA A 111 -14.45 -5.83 -5.33
N VAL A 112 -14.46 -6.89 -4.52
CA VAL A 112 -15.57 -7.85 -4.47
C VAL A 112 -16.86 -7.17 -4.05
N ARG A 113 -16.81 -6.32 -3.02
CA ARG A 113 -17.98 -5.59 -2.56
C ARG A 113 -18.52 -4.63 -3.62
N ASP A 114 -17.65 -3.94 -4.35
CA ASP A 114 -18.04 -3.01 -5.41
C ASP A 114 -18.83 -3.70 -6.52
N HIS A 115 -18.39 -4.91 -6.91
CA HIS A 115 -19.10 -5.72 -7.90
C HIS A 115 -20.46 -6.24 -7.42
N GLY A 116 -20.62 -6.53 -6.12
CA GLY A 116 -21.84 -7.07 -5.55
C GLY A 116 -22.86 -6.00 -5.15
N ARG A 117 -22.50 -5.15 -4.19
CA ARG A 117 -23.40 -4.20 -3.53
C ARG A 117 -23.05 -2.74 -3.74
N GLY A 118 -21.91 -2.46 -4.38
CA GLY A 118 -21.34 -1.14 -4.48
C GLY A 118 -20.68 -0.67 -3.19
N LEU A 119 -19.96 0.44 -3.29
CA LEU A 119 -19.22 1.05 -2.18
C LEU A 119 -19.88 2.34 -1.72
N SER A 120 -19.87 2.60 -0.42
CA SER A 120 -20.14 3.92 0.13
C SER A 120 -19.08 4.93 -0.33
N SER A 121 -19.35 6.24 -0.16
CA SER A 121 -18.37 7.28 -0.52
C SER A 121 -17.06 7.13 0.25
N GLY A 122 -17.10 6.79 1.55
CA GLY A 122 -15.92 6.51 2.35
C GLY A 122 -15.14 5.29 1.88
N GLU A 123 -15.83 4.20 1.53
CA GLU A 123 -15.20 2.99 0.98
C GLU A 123 -14.56 3.24 -0.39
N ARG A 124 -15.18 4.05 -1.25
CA ARG A 124 -14.58 4.45 -2.54
C ARG A 124 -13.27 5.22 -2.36
N GLN A 125 -13.24 6.16 -1.41
CA GLN A 125 -12.02 6.90 -1.08
C GLN A 125 -10.93 5.98 -0.55
N LEU A 126 -11.29 5.06 0.34
CA LEU A 126 -10.37 4.09 0.92
C LEU A 126 -9.81 3.13 -0.15
N TYR A 127 -10.66 2.70 -1.07
CA TYR A 127 -10.30 1.84 -2.20
C TYR A 127 -9.32 2.54 -3.14
N ALA A 128 -9.61 3.78 -3.52
CA ALA A 128 -8.71 4.58 -4.35
C ALA A 128 -7.35 4.82 -3.65
N GLN A 129 -7.37 5.15 -2.36
CA GLN A 129 -6.15 5.33 -1.56
C GLN A 129 -5.32 4.04 -1.50
N ALA A 130 -5.95 2.91 -1.22
CA ALA A 130 -5.26 1.62 -1.14
C ALA A 130 -4.59 1.24 -2.47
N LYS A 131 -5.29 1.41 -3.59
CA LYS A 131 -4.73 1.15 -4.93
C LYS A 131 -3.53 2.05 -5.23
N ARG A 132 -3.59 3.32 -4.90
CA ARG A 132 -2.48 4.26 -5.11
C ARG A 132 -1.27 3.96 -4.21
N LEU A 133 -1.50 3.62 -2.95
CA LEU A 133 -0.42 3.19 -2.05
C LEU A 133 0.27 1.93 -2.57
N LEU A 134 -0.50 0.94 -3.01
CA LEU A 134 0.05 -0.27 -3.58
C LEU A 134 0.83 0.02 -4.88
N ALA A 135 0.27 0.84 -5.78
CA ALA A 135 0.91 1.24 -7.03
C ALA A 135 2.23 1.97 -6.79
N SER A 136 2.30 2.83 -5.77
CA SER A 136 3.53 3.56 -5.41
C SER A 136 4.70 2.64 -5.08
N GLU A 137 4.44 1.45 -4.55
CA GLU A 137 5.47 0.44 -4.28
C GLU A 137 5.70 -0.49 -5.48
N VAL A 138 4.63 -0.98 -6.09
CA VAL A 138 4.67 -1.91 -7.24
C VAL A 138 5.45 -1.34 -8.42
N GLN A 139 5.38 -0.02 -8.67
CA GLN A 139 6.16 0.61 -9.74
C GLN A 139 7.66 0.33 -9.64
N TYR A 140 8.21 0.34 -8.42
CA TYR A 140 9.64 0.06 -8.21
C TYR A 140 9.96 -1.43 -8.40
N ALA A 141 9.09 -2.34 -7.96
CA ALA A 141 9.28 -3.77 -8.14
C ALA A 141 9.20 -4.19 -9.61
N ARG A 142 8.36 -3.50 -10.41
CA ARG A 142 8.20 -3.76 -11.84
C ARG A 142 9.13 -2.95 -12.74
N GLY A 143 9.79 -1.92 -12.21
CA GLY A 143 10.59 -0.98 -13.02
C GLY A 143 9.73 -0.14 -13.99
N THR A 144 8.53 0.21 -13.57
CA THR A 144 7.54 0.99 -14.34
C THR A 144 7.27 2.33 -13.66
N ASP A 145 6.34 3.12 -14.18
CA ASP A 145 5.78 4.29 -13.49
C ASP A 145 4.54 3.92 -12.66
N GLU A 146 4.02 4.88 -11.90
CA GLU A 146 2.86 4.68 -11.02
C GLU A 146 1.59 4.34 -11.81
N ASP A 147 1.35 4.98 -12.97
CA ASP A 147 0.18 4.75 -13.80
C ASP A 147 0.18 3.32 -14.38
N GLU A 148 1.32 2.87 -14.88
CA GLU A 148 1.49 1.49 -15.36
C GLU A 148 1.33 0.46 -14.23
N ALA A 149 1.81 0.77 -13.02
CA ALA A 149 1.61 -0.07 -11.85
C ALA A 149 0.13 -0.13 -11.46
N LEU A 150 -0.59 0.97 -11.51
CA LEU A 150 -2.03 1.03 -11.24
C LEU A 150 -2.81 0.20 -12.27
N ILE A 151 -2.48 0.32 -13.56
CA ILE A 151 -3.08 -0.48 -14.64
C ILE A 151 -2.86 -1.98 -14.39
N TRP A 152 -1.66 -2.37 -13.96
CA TRP A 152 -1.36 -3.76 -13.62
C TRP A 152 -2.24 -4.26 -12.46
N ILE A 153 -2.37 -3.48 -11.36
CA ILE A 153 -3.21 -3.82 -10.21
C ILE A 153 -4.67 -4.00 -10.66
N GLU A 154 -5.20 -3.07 -11.44
CA GLU A 154 -6.56 -3.12 -11.94
C GLU A 154 -6.79 -4.33 -12.85
N GLY A 155 -5.85 -4.64 -13.73
CA GLY A 155 -5.91 -5.84 -14.58
C GLY A 155 -5.89 -7.15 -13.78
N VAL A 156 -5.12 -7.21 -12.69
CA VAL A 156 -5.12 -8.36 -11.77
C VAL A 156 -6.48 -8.51 -11.07
N ILE A 157 -7.06 -7.41 -10.60
CA ILE A 157 -8.38 -7.41 -9.95
C ILE A 157 -9.47 -7.85 -10.94
N GLU A 158 -9.47 -7.32 -12.16
CA GLU A 158 -10.43 -7.67 -13.21
C GLU A 158 -10.33 -9.13 -13.68
N SER A 159 -9.19 -9.79 -13.45
CA SER A 159 -9.00 -11.21 -13.75
C SER A 159 -9.78 -12.14 -12.80
N VAL A 160 -10.28 -11.62 -11.67
CA VAL A 160 -11.13 -12.38 -10.76
C VAL A 160 -12.46 -12.68 -11.47
N SER A 161 -12.78 -13.97 -11.59
CA SER A 161 -14.00 -14.38 -12.31
C SER A 161 -15.25 -13.92 -11.57
N TYR A 162 -16.25 -13.44 -12.31
CA TYR A 162 -17.56 -13.06 -11.78
C TYR A 162 -18.26 -14.17 -11.00
N ALA A 163 -17.90 -15.43 -11.22
CA ALA A 163 -18.41 -16.57 -10.47
C ALA A 163 -18.00 -16.52 -8.97
N GLN A 164 -16.75 -16.12 -8.68
CA GLN A 164 -16.29 -15.94 -7.30
C GLN A 164 -17.00 -14.76 -6.63
N VAL A 165 -17.29 -13.71 -7.40
CA VAL A 165 -18.03 -12.54 -6.91
C VAL A 165 -19.49 -12.91 -6.59
N ALA A 166 -20.13 -13.72 -7.44
CA ALA A 166 -21.50 -14.18 -7.22
C ALA A 166 -21.63 -15.12 -6.00
N GLU A 167 -20.66 -15.99 -5.76
CA GLU A 167 -20.61 -16.83 -4.57
C GLU A 167 -20.49 -16.00 -3.29
N ALA A 168 -19.61 -15.00 -3.26
CA ALA A 168 -19.45 -14.10 -2.13
C ALA A 168 -20.71 -13.24 -1.85
N ALA A 169 -21.48 -12.90 -2.89
CA ALA A 169 -22.72 -12.13 -2.76
C ALA A 169 -23.91 -12.94 -2.23
N HIS A 170 -23.87 -14.29 -2.32
CA HIS A 170 -24.92 -15.18 -1.81
C HIS A 170 -24.71 -15.62 -0.35
N LEU A 171 -23.56 -15.30 0.26
CA LEU A 171 -23.23 -15.63 1.64
C LEU A 171 -23.70 -14.58 2.68
N GLU A 172 -24.52 -13.61 2.26
CA GLU A 172 -25.17 -12.63 3.15
C GLU A 172 -26.69 -12.91 3.25
#